data_c59f627678a55a78b6aa2c5b2f78dc65
#
_entry.id   c59f627678a55a78b6aa2c5b2f78dc65
#
_cell.length_a   1.000
_cell.length_b   1.000
_cell.length_c   1.000
_cell.angle_alpha   90.00
_cell.angle_beta   90.00
_cell.angle_gamma   90.00
#
_symmetry.space_group_name_H-M   'P 1'
#
loop_
_entity.id
_entity.type
_entity.pdbx_description
1 polymer ?
#
loop_
_entity_poly.entity_id
_entity_poly.type
_entity_poly.pdbx_seq_one_letter_code
_entity_poly.pdbx_strand_id
1 'polypeptide(L)'
;ATTESYTLSLHDALPICHGGPVREPQRFLRGLVQHRRLREAAILSRLQAGDETIAEMVPPIYQELPPRLIGAASLSVLAQLEDLVERGVVICDDGAPLLASRYRLA
;
A
#
# COMPACT_ATOMS: atom_id res chain seq x y z
N ALA A 1 -5.53 -18.59 -7.94
CA ALA A 1 -6.04 -17.95 -7.08
C ALA A 1 -5.37 -16.69 -6.70
N THR A 2 -6.07 -15.83 -6.89
CA THR A 2 -5.55 -14.54 -6.86
C THR A 2 -6.24 -13.63 -5.92
N THR A 3 -7.22 -14.17 -5.25
CA THR A 3 -7.94 -13.40 -4.26
C THR A 3 -7.06 -12.92 -3.15
N GLU A 4 -6.10 -13.72 -2.78
CA GLU A 4 -5.17 -13.32 -1.73
C GLU A 4 -4.35 -12.11 -2.14
N SER A 5 -4.30 -11.77 -3.40
CA SER A 5 -3.56 -10.61 -3.83
C SER A 5 -4.18 -9.29 -3.39
N TYR A 6 -5.43 -9.31 -2.94
CA TYR A 6 -6.06 -8.12 -2.39
C TYR A 6 -5.66 -7.86 -0.95
N THR A 7 -5.17 -8.88 -0.28
CA THR A 7 -4.67 -8.75 1.08
C THR A 7 -3.18 -9.03 1.03
N LEU A 8 -2.43 -8.04 0.61
CA LEU A 8 -1.01 -8.20 0.43
C LEU A 8 -0.31 -8.34 1.77
N SER A 9 0.50 -9.36 1.90
CA SER A 9 1.39 -9.45 3.05
C SER A 9 2.70 -8.79 2.66
N LEU A 10 3.38 -8.22 3.64
CA LEU A 10 4.70 -7.65 3.41
C LEU A 10 5.69 -8.73 3.00
N HIS A 11 5.46 -9.94 3.47
CA HIS A 11 6.28 -11.08 3.12
C HIS A 11 6.24 -11.35 1.61
N ASP A 12 5.05 -11.31 1.02
CA ASP A 12 4.89 -11.52 -0.41
C ASP A 12 5.44 -10.35 -1.24
N ALA A 13 5.39 -9.16 -0.68
CA ALA A 13 5.87 -7.97 -1.36
C ALA A 13 7.40 -7.88 -1.39
N LEU A 14 8.09 -8.70 -0.60
CA LEU A 14 9.55 -8.67 -0.48
C LEU A 14 10.13 -10.06 -0.73
N PRO A 15 9.96 -10.61 -1.95
CA PRO A 15 10.40 -11.97 -2.23
C PRO A 15 11.90 -12.18 -2.08
N ILE A 16 12.70 -11.13 -2.21
CA ILE A 16 14.13 -11.22 -2.00
C ILE A 16 14.51 -11.61 -0.58
N CYS A 17 13.60 -11.40 0.36
CA CYS A 17 13.83 -11.78 1.76
C CYS A 17 13.91 -13.30 1.94
N HIS A 18 13.51 -14.05 0.93
CA HIS A 18 13.60 -15.51 0.96
C HIS A 18 14.97 -16.04 0.58
N GLY A 19 15.88 -15.15 0.17
CA GLY A 19 17.25 -15.54 -0.09
C GLY A 19 17.51 -16.31 -1.36
N GLY A 20 16.51 -16.56 -2.18
CA GLY A 20 16.68 -17.28 -3.43
C GLY A 20 16.99 -16.36 -4.60
N PRO A 21 17.67 -16.84 -5.63
CA PRO A 21 17.89 -16.05 -6.84
C PRO A 21 16.59 -15.84 -7.59
N VAL A 22 16.46 -14.69 -8.21
CA VAL A 22 15.33 -14.41 -9.08
C VAL A 22 15.60 -15.04 -10.44
N ARG A 23 14.83 -16.08 -10.79
CA ARG A 23 15.06 -16.81 -12.02
C ARG A 23 14.49 -16.14 -13.25
N GLU A 24 13.40 -15.37 -13.07
CA GLU A 24 12.75 -14.68 -14.15
C GLU A 24 12.57 -13.22 -13.78
N PRO A 25 13.58 -12.38 -14.02
CA PRO A 25 13.55 -10.98 -13.60
C PRO A 25 12.34 -10.20 -14.14
N GLN A 26 11.97 -10.43 -15.40
CA GLN A 26 10.84 -9.72 -15.99
C GLN A 26 9.53 -10.09 -15.33
N ARG A 27 9.36 -11.37 -15.02
CA ARG A 27 8.17 -11.84 -14.34
C ARG A 27 8.10 -11.30 -12.92
N PHE A 28 9.24 -11.27 -12.24
CA PHE A 28 9.36 -10.70 -10.91
C PHE A 28 8.96 -9.23 -10.91
N LEU A 29 9.49 -8.45 -11.85
CA LEU A 29 9.19 -7.03 -11.96
C LEU A 29 7.72 -6.79 -12.27
N ARG A 30 7.12 -7.59 -13.15
CA ARG A 30 5.69 -7.47 -13.43
C ARG A 30 4.85 -7.75 -12.19
N GLY A 31 5.27 -8.73 -11.39
CA GLY A 31 4.60 -9.04 -10.13
C GLY A 31 4.65 -7.87 -9.17
N LEU A 32 5.81 -7.24 -9.03
CA LEU A 32 5.95 -6.06 -8.16
C LEU A 32 5.06 -4.92 -8.62
N VAL A 33 5.03 -4.65 -9.92
CA VAL A 33 4.19 -3.58 -10.48
C VAL A 33 2.73 -3.88 -10.21
N GLN A 34 2.31 -5.13 -10.37
CA GLN A 34 0.93 -5.51 -10.13
C GLN A 34 0.55 -5.35 -8.65
N HIS A 35 1.42 -5.77 -7.75
CA HIS A 35 1.18 -5.59 -6.31
C HIS A 35 1.04 -4.10 -5.96
N ARG A 36 1.88 -3.28 -6.54
CA ARG A 36 1.81 -1.84 -6.33
C ARG A 36 0.48 -1.28 -6.81
N ARG A 37 0.02 -1.70 -7.99
CA ARG A 37 -1.25 -1.23 -8.55
C ARG A 37 -2.45 -1.67 -7.71
N LEU A 38 -2.41 -2.90 -7.22
CA LEU A 38 -3.48 -3.42 -6.36
C LEU A 38 -3.55 -2.64 -5.06
N ARG A 39 -2.39 -2.32 -4.48
CA ARG A 39 -2.33 -1.54 -3.26
C ARG A 39 -2.85 -0.12 -3.50
N GLU A 40 -2.45 0.49 -4.60
CA GLU A 40 -2.94 1.81 -4.96
C GLU A 40 -4.46 1.81 -5.10
N ALA A 41 -5.01 0.82 -5.81
CA ALA A 41 -6.45 0.69 -5.96
C ALA A 41 -7.14 0.51 -4.61
N ALA A 42 -6.54 -0.26 -3.71
CA ALA A 42 -7.09 -0.46 -2.37
C ALA A 42 -7.11 0.84 -1.57
N ILE A 43 -6.04 1.63 -1.65
CA ILE A 43 -5.98 2.93 -0.98
C ILE A 43 -7.06 3.86 -1.51
N LEU A 44 -7.20 3.96 -2.83
CA LEU A 44 -8.20 4.82 -3.44
C LEU A 44 -9.61 4.38 -3.06
N SER A 45 -9.85 3.08 -3.00
CA SER A 45 -11.12 2.53 -2.57
C SER A 45 -11.44 2.90 -1.13
N ARG A 46 -10.44 2.88 -0.24
CA ARG A 46 -10.65 3.27 1.16
C ARG A 46 -10.95 4.76 1.30
N LEU A 47 -10.26 5.58 0.55
CA LEU A 47 -10.55 7.02 0.53
C LEU A 47 -11.96 7.29 0.00
N GLN A 48 -12.37 6.56 -1.02
CA GLN A 48 -13.71 6.69 -1.58
C GLN A 48 -14.78 6.26 -0.56
N ALA A 49 -14.45 5.29 0.28
CA ALA A 49 -15.37 4.81 1.30
C ALA A 49 -15.45 5.74 2.52
N GLY A 50 -14.61 6.77 2.57
CA GLY A 50 -14.65 7.75 3.64
C GLY A 50 -13.48 7.71 4.62
N ASP A 51 -12.55 6.80 4.46
CA ASP A 51 -11.34 6.80 5.28
C ASP A 51 -10.54 8.05 4.98
N GLU A 52 -9.92 8.63 6.00
CA GLU A 52 -9.14 9.86 5.86
C GLU A 52 -7.71 9.70 6.35
N THR A 53 -7.45 8.72 7.21
CA THR A 53 -6.13 8.55 7.80
C THR A 53 -5.54 7.19 7.46
N ILE A 54 -4.22 7.10 7.54
CA ILE A 54 -3.52 5.84 7.31
C ILE A 54 -3.96 4.79 8.33
N ALA A 55 -4.19 5.21 9.59
CA ALA A 55 -4.65 4.30 10.63
C ALA A 55 -5.99 3.65 10.29
N GLU A 56 -6.85 4.37 9.59
CA GLU A 56 -8.13 3.82 9.14
C GLU A 56 -7.99 2.89 7.95
N MET A 57 -7.02 3.16 7.07
CA MET A 57 -6.83 2.40 5.84
C MET A 57 -6.12 1.07 6.04
N VAL A 58 -5.16 1.01 6.97
CA VAL A 58 -4.32 -0.17 7.14
C VAL A 58 -5.09 -1.45 7.47
N PRO A 59 -6.01 -1.47 8.45
CA PRO A 59 -6.70 -2.72 8.79
C PRO A 59 -7.47 -3.36 7.64
N PRO A 60 -8.26 -2.63 6.84
CA PRO A 60 -8.95 -3.27 5.73
C PRO A 60 -8.04 -3.64 4.56
N ILE A 61 -6.94 -2.93 4.37
CA ILE A 61 -6.00 -3.24 3.28
C ILE A 61 -5.14 -4.44 3.64
N TYR A 62 -4.66 -4.50 4.88
CA TYR A 62 -3.79 -5.56 5.37
C TYR A 62 -4.51 -6.37 6.42
N GLN A 63 -5.42 -7.23 5.99
CA GLN A 63 -6.19 -8.05 6.92
C GLN A 63 -5.30 -9.04 7.66
N GLU A 64 -5.62 -9.28 8.93
CA GLU A 64 -4.91 -10.22 9.79
C GLU A 64 -3.41 -9.90 9.94
N LEU A 65 -3.07 -8.63 9.84
CA LEU A 65 -1.69 -8.21 9.99
C LEU A 65 -1.25 -8.31 11.44
N PRO A 66 -0.11 -8.96 11.73
CA PRO A 66 0.41 -8.97 13.11
C PRO A 66 0.70 -7.55 13.60
N PRO A 67 0.45 -7.27 14.88
CA PRO A 67 0.65 -5.91 15.41
C PRO A 67 2.05 -5.36 15.17
N ARG A 68 3.07 -6.20 15.21
CA ARG A 68 4.45 -5.76 15.00
C ARG A 68 4.71 -5.24 13.59
N LEU A 69 3.83 -5.56 12.63
CA LEU A 69 4.00 -5.14 11.24
C LEU A 69 3.15 -3.93 10.88
N ILE A 70 2.33 -3.43 11.80
CA ILE A 70 1.46 -2.28 11.53
C ILE A 70 2.28 -1.05 11.16
N GLY A 71 3.38 -0.81 11.84
CA GLY A 71 4.26 0.32 11.52
C GLY A 71 4.81 0.25 10.09
N ALA A 72 5.30 -0.92 9.69
CA ALA A 72 5.83 -1.11 8.35
C ALA A 72 4.73 -0.97 7.29
N ALA A 73 3.55 -1.51 7.55
CA ALA A 73 2.41 -1.38 6.65
C ALA A 73 2.00 0.09 6.51
N SER A 74 1.99 0.82 7.61
CA SER A 74 1.64 2.24 7.60
C SER A 74 2.62 3.05 6.77
N LEU A 75 3.92 2.76 6.87
CA LEU A 75 4.94 3.41 6.06
C LEU A 75 4.78 3.07 4.57
N SER A 76 4.38 1.84 4.28
CA SER A 76 4.13 1.44 2.90
C SER A 76 2.95 2.21 2.30
N VAL A 77 1.88 2.38 3.07
CA VAL A 77 0.72 3.17 2.64
C VAL A 77 1.13 4.64 2.48
N LEU A 78 1.91 5.17 3.40
CA LEU A 78 2.40 6.55 3.32
C LEU A 78 3.17 6.78 2.02
N ALA A 79 4.07 5.87 1.66
CA ALA A 79 4.85 6.01 0.42
C ALA A 79 3.94 6.05 -0.80
N GLN A 80 2.88 5.25 -0.82
CA GLN A 80 1.91 5.27 -1.91
C GLN A 80 1.13 6.58 -1.91
N LEU A 81 0.74 7.08 -0.75
CA LEU A 81 0.02 8.34 -0.65
C LEU A 81 0.88 9.52 -1.09
N GLU A 82 2.16 9.50 -0.75
CA GLU A 82 3.08 10.53 -1.21
C GLU A 82 3.11 10.61 -2.75
N ASP A 83 3.17 9.46 -3.40
CA ASP A 83 3.14 9.39 -4.84
C ASP A 83 1.80 9.89 -5.40
N LEU A 84 0.70 9.47 -4.80
CA LEU A 84 -0.64 9.88 -5.23
C LEU A 84 -0.86 11.38 -5.06
N VAL A 85 -0.34 11.95 -4.00
CA VAL A 85 -0.42 13.40 -3.78
C VAL A 85 0.41 14.13 -4.83
N GLU A 86 1.62 13.65 -5.11
CA GLU A 86 2.47 14.25 -6.12
C GLU A 86 1.83 14.22 -7.51
N ARG A 87 1.11 13.15 -7.83
CA ARG A 87 0.40 13.03 -9.11
C ARG A 87 -0.93 13.79 -9.14
N GLY A 88 -1.35 14.39 -8.04
CA GLY A 88 -2.58 15.15 -7.98
C GLY A 88 -3.84 14.32 -7.87
N VAL A 89 -3.73 13.03 -7.56
CA VAL A 89 -4.87 12.12 -7.42
C VAL A 89 -5.48 12.22 -6.03
N VAL A 90 -4.66 12.49 -5.03
CA VAL A 90 -5.06 12.59 -3.63
C VAL A 90 -4.61 13.95 -3.09
N ILE A 91 -5.41 14.53 -2.21
CA ILE A 91 -5.07 15.76 -1.52
C ILE A 91 -4.76 15.45 -0.06
N CYS A 92 -3.67 16.02 0.43
CA CYS A 92 -3.30 15.97 1.84
C CYS A 92 -3.70 17.28 2.48
N ASP A 93 -4.59 17.23 3.44
CA ASP A 93 -5.12 18.46 4.07
C ASP A 93 -4.04 19.23 4.85
N ASP A 94 -3.01 18.53 5.30
CA ASP A 94 -1.93 19.16 6.06
C ASP A 94 -0.84 19.76 5.17
N GLY A 95 -0.97 19.62 3.85
CA GLY A 95 0.02 20.13 2.91
C GLY A 95 1.14 19.17 2.62
N ALA A 96 1.70 18.50 3.61
CA ALA A 96 2.76 17.52 3.46
C ALA A 96 2.30 16.15 3.97
N PRO A 97 2.45 15.07 3.18
CA PRO A 97 2.03 13.75 3.62
C PRO A 97 2.85 13.25 4.81
N LEU A 98 2.15 12.93 5.88
CA LEU A 98 2.73 12.37 7.09
C LEU A 98 1.84 11.22 7.56
N LEU A 99 2.34 10.42 8.51
CA LEU A 99 1.58 9.29 9.02
C LEU A 99 0.24 9.69 9.64
N ALA A 100 0.20 10.83 10.30
CA ALA A 100 -1.00 11.31 10.99
C ALA A 100 -1.83 12.29 10.17
N SER A 101 -1.46 12.53 8.92
CA SER A 101 -2.17 13.48 8.07
C SER A 101 -3.54 12.95 7.64
N ARG A 102 -4.38 13.85 7.20
CA ARG A 102 -5.67 13.51 6.61
C ARG A 102 -5.59 13.64 5.10
N TYR A 103 -6.21 12.70 4.43
CA TYR A 103 -6.15 12.56 2.98
C TYR A 103 -7.56 12.49 2.41
N ARG A 104 -7.72 12.94 1.19
CA ARG A 104 -8.97 12.82 0.45
C ARG A 104 -8.69 12.77 -1.04
N LEU A 105 -9.66 12.26 -1.79
CA LEU A 105 -9.53 12.25 -3.24
C LEU A 105 -9.62 13.67 -3.80
N ALA A 106 -8.82 13.91 -4.81
CA ALA A 106 -8.80 15.20 -5.49
C ALA A 106 -10.09 15.47 -6.26
#